data_b855e1ec07933b4bb85c064e487a238d
#
_entry.id   b855e1ec07933b4bb85c064e487a238d
#
_cell.length_a   1.000
_cell.length_b   1.000
_cell.length_c   1.000
_cell.angle_alpha   90.00
_cell.angle_beta   90.00
_cell.angle_gamma   90.00
#
_symmetry.space_group_name_H-M   'P 1'
#
loop_
_entity.id
_entity.type
_entity.pdbx_description
1 polymer ?
#
loop_
_entity_poly.entity_id
_entity_poly.type
_entity_poly.pdbx_seq_one_letter_code
_entity_poly.pdbx_strand_id
1 'polypeptide(L)'
;AFCGLFGAAAGFRLAEDGRPAREATATILWDTLRARDHLPLLWNVCPFHPHRPGRPFSNRAPAAAEIAAGEWAVRELLALFAVEQVIAVGRVAGTALGRWGIAATTVRHPSHGGKAAFGQQLATVPGR
;
A
#
# COMPACT_ATOMS: atom_id res chain seq x y z
N ALA A 1 -2.00 2.81 -11.54
CA ALA A 1 -0.66 2.28 -11.23
C ALA A 1 -0.53 0.78 -11.61
N PHE A 2 -1.55 -0.01 -11.40
CA PHE A 2 -1.56 -1.45 -11.74
C PHE A 2 -1.41 -1.70 -13.25
N CYS A 3 -2.08 -0.89 -14.08
CA CYS A 3 -2.03 -1.04 -15.55
C CYS A 3 -0.63 -0.85 -16.15
N GLY A 4 0.27 -0.11 -15.47
CA GLY A 4 1.63 0.10 -15.93
C GLY A 4 2.55 -1.12 -15.75
N LEU A 5 2.22 -2.07 -14.85
CA LEU A 5 3.01 -3.27 -14.60
C LEU A 5 2.59 -4.45 -15.48
N PHE A 6 1.30 -4.64 -15.66
CA PHE A 6 0.76 -5.84 -16.30
C PHE A 6 0.23 -5.56 -17.71
N GLY A 7 -0.03 -4.29 -18.05
CA GLY A 7 -0.47 -3.88 -19.38
C GLY A 7 -1.79 -4.51 -19.85
N ALA A 8 -2.17 -4.21 -21.08
CA ALA A 8 -3.38 -4.76 -21.70
C ALA A 8 -3.30 -6.27 -21.96
N ALA A 9 -2.10 -6.82 -22.12
CA ALA A 9 -1.88 -8.25 -22.34
C ALA A 9 -2.29 -9.11 -21.14
N ALA A 10 -2.33 -8.56 -19.93
CA ALA A 10 -2.78 -9.25 -18.72
C ALA A 10 -4.29 -9.08 -18.45
N GLY A 11 -5.05 -8.52 -19.38
CA GLY A 11 -6.51 -8.37 -19.27
C GLY A 11 -6.95 -7.17 -18.42
N PHE A 12 -6.04 -6.33 -17.94
CA PHE A 12 -6.38 -5.12 -17.20
C PHE A 12 -6.86 -4.02 -18.16
N ARG A 13 -7.99 -3.42 -17.83
CA ARG A 13 -8.53 -2.26 -18.56
C ARG A 13 -8.29 -0.98 -17.77
N LEU A 14 -8.00 0.10 -18.49
CA LEU A 14 -8.03 1.43 -17.89
C LEU A 14 -9.47 1.81 -17.50
N ALA A 15 -9.61 2.73 -16.52
CA ALA A 15 -10.90 3.34 -16.22
C ALA A 15 -11.53 3.95 -17.48
N GLU A 16 -12.84 4.17 -17.46
CA GLU A 16 -13.65 4.55 -18.64
C GLU A 16 -13.14 5.79 -19.40
N ASP A 17 -12.41 6.69 -18.73
CA ASP A 17 -11.79 7.88 -19.35
C ASP A 17 -10.50 7.57 -20.13
N GLY A 18 -10.02 6.33 -20.10
CA GLY A 18 -8.82 5.88 -20.79
C GLY A 18 -7.51 6.52 -20.32
N ARG A 19 -7.55 7.37 -19.29
CA ARG A 19 -6.38 8.09 -18.79
C ARG A 19 -5.76 7.35 -17.60
N PRO A 20 -4.46 7.00 -17.64
CA PRO A 20 -3.80 6.40 -16.47
C PRO A 20 -3.73 7.44 -15.35
N ALA A 21 -4.42 7.18 -14.26
CA ALA A 21 -4.29 7.96 -13.03
C ALA A 21 -2.91 7.70 -12.41
N ARG A 22 -2.01 8.66 -12.52
CA ARG A 22 -0.70 8.62 -11.87
C ARG A 22 -0.83 9.16 -10.44
N GLU A 23 -0.52 8.30 -9.48
CA GLU A 23 -0.43 8.67 -8.08
C GLU A 23 1.06 8.63 -7.67
N ALA A 24 1.55 9.72 -7.09
CA ALA A 24 2.98 9.90 -6.80
C ALA A 24 3.55 8.82 -5.88
N THR A 25 2.80 8.46 -4.83
CA THR A 25 3.20 7.41 -3.89
C THR A 25 3.30 6.05 -4.57
N ALA A 26 2.31 5.70 -5.39
CA ALA A 26 2.30 4.46 -6.14
C ALA A 26 3.47 4.39 -7.12
N THR A 27 3.79 5.49 -7.81
CA THR A 27 4.94 5.56 -8.71
C THR A 27 6.24 5.25 -7.98
N ILE A 28 6.49 5.93 -6.85
CA ILE A 28 7.72 5.70 -6.05
C ILE A 28 7.78 4.26 -5.53
N LEU A 29 6.66 3.76 -5.02
CA LEU A 29 6.57 2.39 -4.50
C LEU A 29 6.94 1.38 -5.58
N TRP A 30 6.31 1.47 -6.75
CA TRP A 30 6.54 0.53 -7.83
C TRP A 30 7.94 0.64 -8.44
N ASP A 31 8.49 1.85 -8.59
CA ASP A 31 9.86 2.04 -9.05
C ASP A 31 10.86 1.36 -8.10
N THR A 32 10.59 1.41 -6.78
CA THR A 32 11.42 0.75 -5.78
C THR A 32 11.24 -0.78 -5.79
N LEU A 33 10.01 -1.26 -5.93
CA LEU A 33 9.71 -2.70 -5.89
C LEU A 33 10.16 -3.44 -7.16
N ARG A 34 10.16 -2.78 -8.32
CA ARG A 34 10.65 -3.39 -9.59
C ARG A 34 12.13 -3.79 -9.53
N ALA A 35 12.90 -3.19 -8.65
CA ALA A 35 14.30 -3.53 -8.45
C ALA A 35 14.50 -4.75 -7.54
N ARG A 36 13.41 -5.38 -7.06
CA ARG A 36 13.47 -6.57 -6.19
C ARG A 36 13.10 -7.82 -6.99
N ASP A 37 13.69 -8.94 -6.62
CA ASP A 37 13.45 -10.24 -7.28
C ASP A 37 12.02 -10.75 -7.08
N HIS A 38 11.36 -10.32 -6.00
CA HIS A 38 10.00 -10.74 -5.67
C HIS A 38 9.08 -9.53 -5.47
N LEU A 39 7.88 -9.60 -6.03
CA LEU A 39 6.83 -8.61 -5.82
C LEU A 39 6.00 -8.98 -4.59
N PRO A 40 5.87 -8.07 -3.61
CA PRO A 40 5.06 -8.32 -2.44
C PRO A 40 3.55 -8.19 -2.75
N LEU A 41 2.73 -8.82 -1.92
CA LEU A 41 1.32 -8.49 -1.84
C LEU A 41 1.17 -7.08 -1.23
N LEU A 42 0.45 -6.19 -1.91
CA LEU A 42 0.21 -4.83 -1.45
C LEU A 42 -1.23 -4.68 -0.97
N TRP A 43 -1.39 -4.13 0.24
CA TRP A 43 -2.69 -3.87 0.81
C TRP A 43 -2.72 -2.59 1.64
N ASN A 44 -3.88 -1.96 1.75
CA ASN A 44 -4.08 -0.80 2.61
C ASN A 44 -4.73 -1.20 3.94
N VAL A 45 -4.22 -0.72 5.06
CA VAL A 45 -4.85 -0.91 6.38
C VAL A 45 -6.26 -0.32 6.47
N CYS A 46 -6.57 0.69 5.64
CA CYS A 46 -7.92 1.17 5.39
C CYS A 46 -8.30 0.81 3.95
N PRO A 47 -9.11 -0.22 3.71
CA PRO A 47 -9.46 -0.66 2.35
C PRO A 47 -10.52 0.23 1.68
N PHE A 48 -11.01 1.25 2.39
CA PHE A 48 -11.99 2.21 1.90
C PHE A 48 -11.32 3.42 1.26
N HIS A 49 -12.12 4.25 0.59
CA HIS A 49 -11.70 5.56 0.10
C HIS A 49 -12.27 6.69 0.97
N PRO A 50 -11.58 7.11 2.03
CA PRO A 50 -12.05 8.20 2.87
C PRO A 50 -12.09 9.52 2.10
N HIS A 51 -13.27 10.09 1.96
CA HIS A 51 -13.49 11.34 1.24
C HIS A 51 -14.32 12.33 2.08
N ARG A 52 -14.34 13.58 1.69
CA ARG A 52 -15.18 14.61 2.33
C ARG A 52 -16.64 14.44 1.90
N PRO A 53 -17.61 14.69 2.78
CA PRO A 53 -19.03 14.65 2.42
C PRO A 53 -19.30 15.50 1.16
N GLY A 54 -20.07 14.97 0.21
CA GLY A 54 -20.39 15.62 -1.06
C GLY A 54 -19.24 15.79 -2.05
N ARG A 55 -18.03 15.24 -1.75
CA ARG A 55 -16.84 15.34 -2.62
C ARG A 55 -16.17 13.97 -2.79
N PRO A 56 -16.76 13.05 -3.55
CA PRO A 56 -16.30 11.66 -3.67
C PRO A 56 -14.88 11.51 -4.23
N PHE A 57 -14.38 12.47 -4.99
CA PHE A 57 -13.00 12.47 -5.52
C PHE A 57 -11.99 13.18 -4.62
N SER A 58 -12.36 13.61 -3.42
CA SER A 58 -11.43 14.19 -2.46
C SER A 58 -10.79 13.10 -1.60
N ASN A 59 -9.61 13.39 -1.05
CA ASN A 59 -8.95 12.55 -0.06
C ASN A 59 -8.97 13.22 1.32
N ARG A 60 -9.14 12.41 2.35
CA ARG A 60 -8.87 12.78 3.75
C ARG A 60 -8.15 11.64 4.48
N ALA A 61 -7.58 11.93 5.62
CA ALA A 61 -7.08 10.88 6.48
C ALA A 61 -8.23 9.98 6.96
N PRO A 62 -8.04 8.65 7.02
CA PRO A 62 -9.02 7.73 7.57
C PRO A 62 -9.23 7.99 9.07
N ALA A 63 -10.46 7.86 9.53
CA ALA A 63 -10.80 7.87 10.94
C ALA A 63 -10.34 6.57 11.61
N ALA A 64 -10.18 6.60 12.95
CA ALA A 64 -9.76 5.41 13.70
C ALA A 64 -10.70 4.21 13.50
N ALA A 65 -12.03 4.45 13.41
CA ALA A 65 -13.01 3.40 13.16
C ALA A 65 -12.88 2.79 11.75
N GLU A 66 -12.53 3.62 10.73
CA GLU A 66 -12.31 3.13 9.37
C GLU A 66 -11.04 2.27 9.27
N ILE A 67 -10.00 2.63 10.01
CA ILE A 67 -8.80 1.80 10.14
C ILE A 67 -9.15 0.49 10.86
N ALA A 68 -9.83 0.55 12.00
CA ALA A 68 -10.21 -0.63 12.75
C ALA A 68 -11.07 -1.60 11.93
N ALA A 69 -11.98 -1.08 11.11
CA ALA A 69 -12.79 -1.88 10.19
C ALA A 69 -11.96 -2.61 9.11
N GLY A 70 -10.71 -2.21 8.87
CA GLY A 70 -9.81 -2.87 7.93
C GLY A 70 -9.06 -4.09 8.50
N GLU A 71 -9.08 -4.29 9.82
CA GLU A 71 -8.32 -5.35 10.49
C GLU A 71 -8.65 -6.75 9.97
N TRP A 72 -9.93 -7.04 9.80
CA TRP A 72 -10.39 -8.34 9.32
C TRP A 72 -9.76 -8.71 7.96
N ALA A 73 -9.72 -7.77 7.03
CA ALA A 73 -9.17 -8.01 5.69
C ALA A 73 -7.67 -8.33 5.73
N VAL A 74 -6.91 -7.65 6.59
CA VAL A 74 -5.48 -7.96 6.78
C VAL A 74 -5.31 -9.34 7.39
N ARG A 75 -6.11 -9.72 8.39
CA ARG A 75 -6.07 -11.06 8.99
C ARG A 75 -6.43 -12.16 7.98
N GLU A 76 -7.44 -11.95 7.16
CA GLU A 76 -7.81 -12.88 6.09
C GLU A 76 -6.67 -13.04 5.07
N LEU A 77 -6.02 -11.95 4.66
CA LEU A 77 -4.87 -12.03 3.75
C LEU A 77 -3.71 -12.81 4.36
N LEU A 78 -3.41 -12.60 5.65
CA LEU A 78 -2.36 -13.35 6.35
C LEU A 78 -2.72 -14.84 6.52
N ALA A 79 -4.00 -15.18 6.60
CA ALA A 79 -4.46 -16.56 6.67
C ALA A 79 -4.47 -17.26 5.30
N LEU A 80 -4.80 -16.52 4.23
CA LEU A 80 -4.89 -17.07 2.87
C LEU A 80 -3.52 -17.25 2.20
N PHE A 81 -2.55 -16.42 2.55
CA PHE A 81 -1.23 -16.44 1.95
C PHE A 81 -0.17 -16.80 2.99
N ALA A 82 0.83 -17.58 2.59
CA ALA A 82 1.99 -17.89 3.42
C ALA A 82 2.91 -16.64 3.54
N VAL A 83 2.44 -15.63 4.25
CA VAL A 83 3.17 -14.37 4.44
C VAL A 83 4.25 -14.55 5.49
N GLU A 84 5.50 -14.52 5.08
CA GLU A 84 6.64 -14.67 6.00
C GLU A 84 7.00 -13.34 6.68
N GLN A 85 6.74 -12.21 6.02
CA GLN A 85 7.12 -10.89 6.52
C GLN A 85 6.07 -9.83 6.19
N VAL A 86 5.78 -8.98 7.16
CA VAL A 86 4.89 -7.82 6.99
C VAL A 86 5.71 -6.53 7.06
N ILE A 87 5.54 -5.66 6.08
CA ILE A 87 6.17 -4.34 6.03
C ILE A 87 5.10 -3.27 6.11
N ALA A 88 5.15 -2.47 7.17
CA ALA A 88 4.27 -1.32 7.36
C ALA A 88 4.86 -0.08 6.67
N VAL A 89 4.22 0.40 5.61
CA VAL A 89 4.66 1.61 4.91
C VAL A 89 4.06 2.85 5.57
N GLY A 90 4.86 3.50 6.40
CA GLY A 90 4.49 4.71 7.14
C GLY A 90 3.85 4.47 8.49
N ARG A 91 3.75 5.55 9.25
CA ARG A 91 3.31 5.54 10.66
C ARG A 91 1.88 5.01 10.84
N VAL A 92 0.96 5.35 9.95
CA VAL A 92 -0.46 4.93 10.08
C VAL A 92 -0.55 3.40 10.03
N ALA A 93 0.11 2.77 9.04
CA ALA A 93 0.15 1.33 8.91
C ALA A 93 0.85 0.67 10.11
N GLY A 94 2.02 1.18 10.53
CA GLY A 94 2.74 0.64 11.68
C GLY A 94 1.93 0.71 12.98
N THR A 95 1.23 1.83 13.23
CA THR A 95 0.37 1.97 14.41
C THR A 95 -0.83 1.02 14.36
N ALA A 96 -1.46 0.87 13.19
CA ALA A 96 -2.61 -0.04 13.03
C ALA A 96 -2.21 -1.49 13.28
N LEU A 97 -1.16 -1.97 12.59
CA LEU A 97 -0.66 -3.34 12.75
C LEU A 97 -0.22 -3.63 14.19
N GLY A 98 0.48 -2.68 14.83
CA GLY A 98 0.85 -2.82 16.24
C GLY A 98 -0.36 -2.94 17.18
N ARG A 99 -1.43 -2.18 16.96
CA ARG A 99 -2.68 -2.31 17.73
C ARG A 99 -3.39 -3.65 17.51
N TRP A 100 -3.26 -4.21 16.32
CA TRP A 100 -3.82 -5.52 15.98
C TRP A 100 -2.94 -6.71 16.42
N GLY A 101 -1.79 -6.43 17.06
CA GLY A 101 -0.84 -7.46 17.47
C GLY A 101 -0.12 -8.15 16.30
N ILE A 102 -0.10 -7.52 15.13
CA ILE A 102 0.57 -8.04 13.93
C ILE A 102 1.99 -7.49 13.89
N ALA A 103 2.99 -8.38 13.99
CA ALA A 103 4.39 -8.01 13.89
C ALA A 103 4.71 -7.48 12.49
N ALA A 104 5.33 -6.30 12.40
CA ALA A 104 5.68 -5.68 11.14
C ALA A 104 6.94 -4.81 11.26
N THR A 105 7.75 -4.80 10.20
CA THR A 105 8.83 -3.82 10.06
C THR A 105 8.27 -2.53 9.48
N THR A 106 8.39 -1.42 10.21
CA THR A 106 7.90 -0.12 9.72
C THR A 106 8.98 0.61 8.94
N VAL A 107 8.64 1.02 7.72
CA VAL A 107 9.47 1.86 6.85
C VAL A 107 8.82 3.22 6.61
N ARG A 108 9.63 4.23 6.28
CA ARG A 108 9.16 5.58 5.99
C ARG A 108 8.19 5.57 4.80
N HIS A 109 7.06 6.29 4.92
CA HIS A 109 6.14 6.47 3.78
C HIS A 109 6.82 7.32 2.69
N PRO A 110 6.70 6.96 1.39
CA PRO A 110 7.40 7.67 0.31
C PRO A 110 6.90 9.09 0.03
N SER A 111 5.69 9.46 0.50
CA SER A 111 5.16 10.82 0.35
C SER A 111 5.93 11.86 1.17
N HIS A 112 5.68 13.15 0.88
CA HIS A 112 6.22 14.30 1.62
C HIS A 112 7.74 14.22 1.81
N GLY A 113 8.48 14.03 0.70
CA GLY A 113 9.94 13.95 0.70
C GLY A 113 10.52 12.64 1.23
N GLY A 114 9.68 11.64 1.51
CA GLY A 114 10.12 10.37 2.08
C GLY A 114 10.74 9.36 1.11
N LYS A 115 10.85 9.67 -0.21
CA LYS A 115 11.31 8.74 -1.25
C LYS A 115 12.66 8.09 -0.92
N ALA A 116 13.67 8.90 -0.59
CA ALA A 116 15.02 8.39 -0.32
C ALA A 116 15.05 7.49 0.93
N ALA A 117 14.46 7.95 2.03
CA ALA A 117 14.38 7.17 3.27
C ALA A 117 13.58 5.87 3.09
N PHE A 118 12.48 5.91 2.33
CA PHE A 118 11.70 4.72 1.98
C PHE A 118 12.58 3.68 1.25
N GLY A 119 13.28 4.10 0.18
CA GLY A 119 14.14 3.21 -0.59
C GLY A 119 15.27 2.60 0.25
N GLN A 120 15.95 3.44 1.05
CA GLN A 120 17.03 2.99 1.94
C GLN A 120 16.52 1.98 2.98
N GLN A 121 15.43 2.29 3.68
CA GLN A 121 14.88 1.39 4.70
C GLN A 121 14.33 0.10 4.09
N LEU A 122 13.67 0.18 2.95
CA LEU A 122 13.17 -1.01 2.28
C LEU A 122 14.32 -1.92 1.81
N ALA A 123 15.46 -1.36 1.40
CA ALA A 123 16.64 -2.12 1.00
C ALA A 123 17.25 -2.92 2.17
N THR A 124 17.08 -2.48 3.42
CA THR A 124 17.54 -3.23 4.60
C THR A 124 16.61 -4.35 5.03
N VAL A 125 15.39 -4.39 4.48
CA VAL A 125 14.44 -5.47 4.74
C VAL A 125 14.81 -6.66 3.87
N PRO A 126 15.13 -7.83 4.45
CA PRO A 126 15.51 -9.01 3.67
C PRO A 126 14.44 -9.33 2.61
N GLY A 127 14.86 -9.48 1.36
CA GLY A 127 14.05 -10.13 0.35
C GLY A 127 14.32 -11.63 0.45
N ARG A 128 13.32 -12.41 0.72
CA ARG A 128 13.40 -13.86 0.59
C ARG A 128 12.72 -14.29 -0.68
#